data_0f2d7f430adad07fe9203846b642f2cf
#
_entry.id   0f2d7f430adad07fe9203846b642f2cf
#
_cell.length_a   1.000
_cell.length_b   1.000
_cell.length_c   1.000
_cell.angle_alpha   90.00
_cell.angle_beta   90.00
_cell.angle_gamma   90.00
#
_symmetry.space_group_name_H-M   'P 1'
#
loop_
_entity.id
_entity.type
_entity.pdbx_description
1 polymer ?
#
loop_
_entity_poly.entity_id
_entity_poly.type
_entity_poly.pdbx_seq_one_letter_code
_entity_poly.pdbx_strand_id
1 'polypeptide(L)'
;MSARMLIPIQRNYNELFKDFQIQKIKSMSKSVNTKEETAQVATISAGNNKEIGELIAEAMEKVGQAGVITVEEGSGFEDSLDVVEGMDFDRGYISPYFATNQETLTAELENPYILIVDKKISNVRELVPTLENVAKAGRSLLIIADDLDGEALPTLVVNNMRGIIKVCAVKAPGFGESRRAQQKDIAVLTGATVISEDLGHDLSQINLNALGTAAKVTVSKERTIIVDGNGDKDAIAERVAQIRNQIAESTNDYDKERLSERLAKQIGRASCRERVS
;
A
#
# COMPACT_ATOMS: atom_id res chain seq x y z
N MET A 1 43.20 21.31 -26.78
CA MET A 1 42.40 20.29 -26.11
C MET A 1 40.94 20.63 -26.31
N SER A 2 40.22 19.75 -27.00
CA SER A 2 38.83 20.01 -27.43
C SER A 2 37.89 19.98 -26.24
N ALA A 3 36.92 20.91 -26.15
CA ALA A 3 35.91 21.00 -25.11
C ALA A 3 35.10 19.70 -24.93
N ARG A 4 35.05 18.83 -25.94
CA ARG A 4 34.43 17.49 -25.87
C ARG A 4 35.14 16.50 -24.94
N MET A 5 36.40 16.72 -24.61
CA MET A 5 37.18 15.82 -23.72
C MET A 5 37.03 16.18 -22.22
N LEU A 6 36.63 17.40 -21.91
CA LEU A 6 36.47 17.88 -20.54
C LEU A 6 35.14 17.44 -19.88
N ILE A 7 34.08 17.29 -20.67
CA ILE A 7 32.73 16.93 -20.17
C ILE A 7 32.69 15.54 -19.52
N PRO A 8 33.27 14.47 -20.10
CA PRO A 8 33.28 13.15 -19.43
C PRO A 8 34.14 13.12 -18.17
N ILE A 9 35.24 13.87 -18.14
CA ILE A 9 36.12 13.95 -16.94
C ILE A 9 35.41 14.66 -15.80
N GLN A 10 34.70 15.74 -16.07
CA GLN A 10 33.96 16.50 -15.08
C GLN A 10 32.73 15.72 -14.54
N ARG A 11 32.09 14.91 -15.38
CA ARG A 11 31.00 14.03 -14.98
C ARG A 11 31.46 12.90 -14.06
N ASN A 12 32.56 12.24 -14.39
CA ASN A 12 33.19 11.21 -13.55
C ASN A 12 33.66 11.80 -12.19
N TYR A 13 34.19 13.02 -12.19
CA TYR A 13 34.65 13.67 -10.96
C TYR A 13 33.47 13.99 -10.04
N ASN A 14 32.36 14.47 -10.59
CA ASN A 14 31.15 14.76 -9.81
C ASN A 14 30.48 13.50 -9.24
N GLU A 15 30.49 12.38 -9.96
CA GLU A 15 29.98 11.10 -9.48
C GLU A 15 30.89 10.53 -8.36
N LEU A 16 32.20 10.51 -8.56
CA LEU A 16 33.15 10.13 -7.52
C LEU A 16 33.06 10.99 -6.26
N PHE A 17 32.85 12.30 -6.41
CA PHE A 17 32.72 13.20 -5.30
C PHE A 17 31.39 12.97 -4.53
N LYS A 18 30.27 12.68 -5.23
CA LYS A 18 29.02 12.27 -4.62
C LYS A 18 29.15 10.97 -3.84
N ASP A 19 29.77 9.97 -4.43
CA ASP A 19 29.97 8.66 -3.77
C ASP A 19 30.83 8.80 -2.52
N PHE A 20 31.90 9.59 -2.59
CA PHE A 20 32.74 9.90 -1.43
C PHE A 20 31.96 10.61 -0.33
N GLN A 21 31.13 11.61 -0.68
CA GLN A 21 30.29 12.32 0.29
C GLN A 21 29.25 11.38 0.92
N ILE A 22 28.58 10.53 0.13
CA ILE A 22 27.61 9.56 0.62
C ILE A 22 28.29 8.56 1.58
N GLN A 23 29.44 8.02 1.23
CA GLN A 23 30.21 7.12 2.11
C GLN A 23 30.62 7.81 3.41
N LYS A 24 31.06 9.07 3.32
CA LYS A 24 31.42 9.85 4.50
C LYS A 24 30.24 10.10 5.43
N ILE A 25 29.09 10.47 4.88
CA ILE A 25 27.85 10.64 5.64
C ILE A 25 27.43 9.32 6.28
N LYS A 26 27.44 8.21 5.52
CA LYS A 26 27.14 6.87 6.04
C LYS A 26 28.09 6.46 7.19
N SER A 27 29.39 6.79 7.09
CA SER A 27 30.38 6.49 8.16
C SER A 27 30.21 7.33 9.42
N MET A 28 29.54 8.48 9.30
CA MET A 28 29.25 9.39 10.43
C MET A 28 27.87 9.15 11.02
N SER A 29 26.99 8.44 10.30
CA SER A 29 25.64 8.12 10.77
C SER A 29 25.69 7.19 11.98
N LYS A 30 24.85 7.45 12.97
CA LYS A 30 24.61 6.54 14.08
C LYS A 30 23.28 5.85 13.85
N SER A 31 23.23 4.55 14.06
CA SER A 31 21.97 3.79 14.04
C SER A 31 21.13 4.19 15.26
N VAL A 32 19.87 4.49 15.04
CA VAL A 32 18.88 4.77 16.08
C VAL A 32 18.19 3.45 16.40
N ASN A 33 18.44 2.90 17.57
CA ASN A 33 17.97 1.57 17.96
C ASN A 33 17.11 1.57 19.23
N THR A 34 17.16 2.65 20.03
CA THR A 34 16.41 2.75 21.28
C THR A 34 15.20 3.67 21.13
N LYS A 35 14.18 3.45 21.99
CA LYS A 35 12.98 4.29 22.04
C LYS A 35 13.33 5.76 22.36
N GLU A 36 14.28 5.96 23.27
CA GLU A 36 14.71 7.30 23.67
C GLU A 36 15.39 8.05 22.52
N GLU A 37 16.26 7.38 21.76
CA GLU A 37 16.91 7.98 20.59
C GLU A 37 15.89 8.30 19.50
N THR A 38 14.91 7.42 19.28
CA THR A 38 13.79 7.65 18.35
C THR A 38 12.96 8.85 18.79
N ALA A 39 12.61 8.96 20.07
CA ALA A 39 11.87 10.08 20.62
C ALA A 39 12.63 11.41 20.45
N GLN A 40 13.95 11.40 20.65
CA GLN A 40 14.79 12.60 20.47
C GLN A 40 14.78 13.08 19.01
N VAL A 41 14.97 12.17 18.06
CA VAL A 41 14.95 12.49 16.62
C VAL A 41 13.57 12.98 16.20
N ALA A 42 12.51 12.30 16.62
CA ALA A 42 11.14 12.69 16.34
C ALA A 42 10.78 14.06 16.96
N THR A 43 11.21 14.32 18.21
CA THR A 43 11.01 15.62 18.88
C THR A 43 11.64 16.75 18.09
N ILE A 44 12.90 16.59 17.63
CA ILE A 44 13.59 17.61 16.83
C ILE A 44 12.84 17.84 15.51
N SER A 45 12.39 16.79 14.85
CA SER A 45 11.64 16.85 13.59
C SER A 45 10.27 17.51 13.76
N ALA A 46 9.63 17.34 14.91
CA ALA A 46 8.35 17.95 15.28
C ALA A 46 8.50 19.36 15.89
N GLY A 47 9.57 20.12 15.55
CA GLY A 47 9.76 21.47 16.04
C GLY A 47 10.01 21.58 17.56
N ASN A 48 10.67 20.60 18.16
CA ASN A 48 10.90 20.42 19.60
C ASN A 48 9.63 20.12 20.44
N ASN A 49 8.58 19.63 19.82
CA ASN A 49 7.42 19.13 20.53
C ASN A 49 7.70 17.72 21.08
N LYS A 50 7.83 17.60 22.41
CA LYS A 50 8.15 16.34 23.10
C LYS A 50 6.98 15.35 23.05
N GLU A 51 5.74 15.83 23.16
CA GLU A 51 4.55 15.00 23.16
C GLU A 51 4.41 14.25 21.84
N ILE A 52 4.57 14.95 20.71
CA ILE A 52 4.59 14.32 19.37
C ILE A 52 5.79 13.37 19.24
N GLY A 53 6.96 13.76 19.75
CA GLY A 53 8.16 12.92 19.70
C GLY A 53 7.99 11.59 20.44
N GLU A 54 7.38 11.61 21.62
CA GLU A 54 7.08 10.43 22.41
C GLU A 54 6.01 9.57 21.76
N LEU A 55 4.96 10.17 21.19
CA LEU A 55 3.91 9.46 20.47
C LEU A 55 4.46 8.70 19.25
N ILE A 56 5.34 9.33 18.47
CA ILE A 56 6.00 8.69 17.32
C ILE A 56 6.92 7.55 17.78
N ALA A 57 7.66 7.73 18.88
CA ALA A 57 8.51 6.67 19.42
C ALA A 57 7.70 5.48 19.94
N GLU A 58 6.54 5.70 20.55
CA GLU A 58 5.60 4.65 20.94
C GLU A 58 5.03 3.94 19.72
N ALA A 59 4.67 4.69 18.67
CA ALA A 59 4.24 4.12 17.40
C ALA A 59 5.30 3.19 16.82
N MET A 60 6.57 3.64 16.74
CA MET A 60 7.68 2.83 16.23
C MET A 60 7.97 1.60 17.09
N GLU A 61 7.79 1.69 18.40
CA GLU A 61 7.93 0.53 19.28
C GLU A 61 6.86 -0.54 19.00
N LYS A 62 5.60 -0.11 18.77
CA LYS A 62 4.47 -1.01 18.50
C LYS A 62 4.54 -1.66 17.13
N VAL A 63 4.93 -0.92 16.07
CA VAL A 63 4.97 -1.43 14.70
C VAL A 63 6.35 -1.92 14.26
N GLY A 64 7.40 -1.63 15.05
CA GLY A 64 8.78 -1.96 14.73
C GLY A 64 9.39 -1.02 13.66
N GLN A 65 10.70 -1.19 13.42
CA GLN A 65 11.47 -0.33 12.48
C GLN A 65 11.01 -0.47 11.01
N ALA A 66 10.35 -1.55 10.68
CA ALA A 66 9.83 -1.83 9.35
C ALA A 66 8.35 -1.42 9.17
N GLY A 67 7.70 -0.93 10.23
CA GLY A 67 6.30 -0.53 10.19
C GLY A 67 6.10 0.82 9.50
N VAL A 68 4.91 1.04 8.94
CA VAL A 68 4.51 2.29 8.32
C VAL A 68 3.74 3.14 9.31
N ILE A 69 4.19 4.38 9.53
CA ILE A 69 3.50 5.36 10.37
C ILE A 69 2.91 6.43 9.46
N THR A 70 1.61 6.70 9.62
CA THR A 70 0.94 7.80 8.94
C THR A 70 0.34 8.75 9.95
N VAL A 71 0.35 10.03 9.59
CA VAL A 71 -0.28 11.10 10.36
C VAL A 71 -1.56 11.50 9.65
N GLU A 72 -2.67 11.52 10.36
CA GLU A 72 -3.98 11.92 9.85
C GLU A 72 -4.59 12.97 10.81
N GLU A 73 -5.39 13.88 10.28
CA GLU A 73 -6.12 14.83 11.11
C GLU A 73 -7.18 14.10 11.94
N GLY A 74 -7.12 14.30 13.23
CA GLY A 74 -8.10 13.74 14.18
C GLY A 74 -9.30 14.67 14.37
N SER A 75 -10.45 14.10 14.67
CA SER A 75 -11.66 14.86 15.05
C SER A 75 -11.76 15.11 16.57
N GLY A 76 -10.79 14.64 17.34
CA GLY A 76 -10.76 14.75 18.81
C GLY A 76 -9.99 15.96 19.32
N PHE A 77 -10.01 16.16 20.64
CA PHE A 77 -9.26 17.22 21.33
C PHE A 77 -7.86 16.76 21.77
N GLU A 78 -7.54 15.50 21.66
CA GLU A 78 -6.29 14.89 22.10
C GLU A 78 -5.66 14.12 20.94
N ASP A 79 -4.32 14.12 20.90
CA ASP A 79 -3.57 13.28 19.96
C ASP A 79 -3.75 11.82 20.36
N SER A 80 -4.04 10.95 19.40
CA SER A 80 -4.23 9.52 19.64
C SER A 80 -3.37 8.68 18.72
N LEU A 81 -2.92 7.54 19.23
CA LEU A 81 -2.18 6.55 18.48
C LEU A 81 -3.03 5.29 18.30
N ASP A 82 -3.48 5.06 17.08
CA ASP A 82 -4.18 3.84 16.70
C ASP A 82 -3.22 2.92 15.93
N VAL A 83 -3.06 1.69 16.38
CA VAL A 83 -2.31 0.67 15.67
C VAL A 83 -3.29 -0.26 15.00
N VAL A 84 -3.25 -0.31 13.67
CA VAL A 84 -4.14 -1.12 12.86
C VAL A 84 -3.34 -2.06 11.97
N GLU A 85 -3.84 -3.26 11.78
CA GLU A 85 -3.30 -4.18 10.79
C GLU A 85 -3.71 -3.68 9.40
N GLY A 86 -2.75 -3.48 8.52
CA GLY A 86 -3.05 -2.93 7.20
C GLY A 86 -1.89 -3.04 6.24
N MET A 87 -2.14 -2.70 5.00
CA MET A 87 -1.14 -2.69 3.94
C MET A 87 -1.31 -1.46 3.07
N ASP A 88 -0.21 -0.89 2.63
CA ASP A 88 -0.20 0.14 1.62
C ASP A 88 0.66 -0.24 0.42
N PHE A 89 0.29 0.28 -0.75
CA PHE A 89 1.08 0.09 -1.96
C PHE A 89 0.99 1.30 -2.90
N ASP A 90 2.06 1.50 -3.66
CA ASP A 90 2.27 2.67 -4.52
C ASP A 90 1.55 2.52 -5.86
N ARG A 91 0.22 2.38 -5.79
CA ARG A 91 -0.68 2.42 -6.95
C ARG A 91 -1.98 3.06 -6.50
N GLY A 92 -2.44 4.02 -7.28
CA GLY A 92 -3.69 4.71 -7.05
C GLY A 92 -4.81 4.27 -8.00
N TYR A 93 -5.89 5.01 -7.99
CA TYR A 93 -7.04 4.74 -8.84
C TYR A 93 -6.69 4.86 -10.34
N ILE A 94 -7.32 4.01 -11.15
CA ILE A 94 -7.13 4.02 -12.63
C ILE A 94 -7.77 5.29 -13.24
N SER A 95 -8.83 5.80 -12.64
CA SER A 95 -9.53 6.99 -13.13
C SER A 95 -9.84 7.96 -11.99
N PRO A 96 -9.62 9.28 -12.16
CA PRO A 96 -9.96 10.30 -11.16
C PRO A 96 -11.44 10.35 -10.80
N TYR A 97 -12.30 9.85 -11.68
CA TYR A 97 -13.76 9.80 -11.46
C TYR A 97 -14.18 8.80 -10.39
N PHE A 98 -13.26 7.99 -9.86
CA PHE A 98 -13.51 7.15 -8.69
C PHE A 98 -13.35 7.90 -7.37
N ALA A 99 -12.72 9.08 -7.36
CA ALA A 99 -12.57 9.89 -6.16
C ALA A 99 -13.95 10.28 -5.59
N THR A 100 -14.15 9.97 -4.32
CA THR A 100 -15.38 10.31 -3.58
C THR A 100 -15.26 11.68 -2.90
N ASN A 101 -14.05 12.04 -2.48
CA ASN A 101 -13.72 13.35 -1.95
C ASN A 101 -13.00 14.17 -3.02
N GLN A 102 -13.63 15.27 -3.47
CA GLN A 102 -13.06 16.11 -4.51
C GLN A 102 -12.01 17.10 -4.00
N GLU A 103 -12.00 17.40 -2.70
CA GLU A 103 -11.02 18.30 -2.10
C GLU A 103 -9.66 17.63 -1.94
N THR A 104 -9.66 16.40 -1.41
CA THR A 104 -8.46 15.60 -1.20
C THR A 104 -8.10 14.70 -2.40
N LEU A 105 -8.97 14.62 -3.41
CA LEU A 105 -8.86 13.73 -4.56
C LEU A 105 -8.63 12.26 -4.14
N THR A 106 -9.34 11.83 -3.10
CA THR A 106 -9.27 10.46 -2.58
C THR A 106 -10.59 9.72 -2.74
N ALA A 107 -10.52 8.42 -2.95
CA ALA A 107 -11.66 7.52 -2.86
C ALA A 107 -11.62 6.82 -1.50
N GLU A 108 -12.61 7.06 -0.67
CA GLU A 108 -12.78 6.43 0.63
C GLU A 108 -13.91 5.40 0.56
N LEU A 109 -13.56 4.16 0.87
CA LEU A 109 -14.47 3.03 0.87
C LEU A 109 -14.54 2.45 2.28
N GLU A 110 -15.72 2.49 2.87
CA GLU A 110 -16.00 1.88 4.18
C GLU A 110 -16.53 0.45 3.99
N ASN A 111 -15.99 -0.47 4.74
CA ASN A 111 -16.33 -1.90 4.69
C ASN A 111 -16.42 -2.47 3.26
N PRO A 112 -15.43 -2.21 2.39
CA PRO A 112 -15.49 -2.65 1.00
C PRO A 112 -15.32 -4.16 0.88
N TYR A 113 -15.92 -4.71 -0.18
CA TYR A 113 -15.45 -5.96 -0.76
C TYR A 113 -14.21 -5.68 -1.60
N ILE A 114 -13.28 -6.65 -1.64
CA ILE A 114 -12.02 -6.54 -2.37
C ILE A 114 -11.94 -7.69 -3.36
N LEU A 115 -11.92 -7.37 -4.64
CA LEU A 115 -11.76 -8.31 -5.75
C LEU A 115 -10.32 -8.18 -6.29
N ILE A 116 -9.59 -9.29 -6.29
CA ILE A 116 -8.21 -9.36 -6.78
C ILE A 116 -8.17 -10.24 -8.03
N VAL A 117 -7.73 -9.67 -9.15
CA VAL A 117 -7.71 -10.34 -10.45
C VAL A 117 -6.32 -10.25 -11.07
N ASP A 118 -5.70 -11.40 -11.36
CA ASP A 118 -4.41 -11.49 -12.06
C ASP A 118 -4.62 -11.54 -13.57
N LYS A 119 -5.39 -10.59 -14.09
CA LYS A 119 -5.55 -10.35 -15.53
C LYS A 119 -6.01 -8.92 -15.81
N LYS A 120 -5.92 -8.55 -17.07
CA LYS A 120 -6.51 -7.34 -17.61
C LYS A 120 -8.01 -7.55 -17.84
N ILE A 121 -8.83 -6.60 -17.38
CA ILE A 121 -10.28 -6.65 -17.54
C ILE A 121 -10.69 -5.63 -18.60
N SER A 122 -11.19 -6.10 -19.73
CA SER A 122 -11.65 -5.26 -20.84
C SER A 122 -13.17 -5.37 -21.06
N ASN A 123 -13.76 -6.52 -20.68
CA ASN A 123 -15.18 -6.81 -20.90
C ASN A 123 -15.95 -6.69 -19.57
N VAL A 124 -16.87 -5.73 -19.50
CA VAL A 124 -17.69 -5.52 -18.31
C VAL A 124 -18.61 -6.70 -17.98
N ARG A 125 -19.01 -7.50 -18.99
CA ARG A 125 -19.95 -8.62 -18.80
C ARG A 125 -19.43 -9.67 -17.83
N GLU A 126 -18.11 -9.84 -17.74
CA GLU A 126 -17.49 -10.76 -16.79
C GLU A 126 -17.65 -10.28 -15.34
N LEU A 127 -17.76 -8.96 -15.12
CA LEU A 127 -17.94 -8.36 -13.80
C LEU A 127 -19.41 -8.21 -13.37
N VAL A 128 -20.36 -8.24 -14.31
CA VAL A 128 -21.77 -7.99 -14.01
C VAL A 128 -22.31 -8.83 -12.86
N PRO A 129 -22.12 -10.17 -12.81
CA PRO A 129 -22.64 -10.97 -11.71
C PRO A 129 -22.06 -10.56 -10.34
N THR A 130 -20.76 -10.24 -10.30
CA THR A 130 -20.10 -9.78 -9.08
C THR A 130 -20.60 -8.40 -8.66
N LEU A 131 -20.76 -7.47 -9.60
CA LEU A 131 -21.30 -6.13 -9.33
C LEU A 131 -22.74 -6.17 -8.83
N GLU A 132 -23.59 -7.03 -9.40
CA GLU A 132 -24.96 -7.21 -8.92
C GLU A 132 -25.02 -7.76 -7.49
N ASN A 133 -24.18 -8.75 -7.18
CA ASN A 133 -24.09 -9.33 -5.84
C ASN A 133 -23.62 -8.30 -4.80
N VAL A 134 -22.61 -7.51 -5.15
CA VAL A 134 -22.09 -6.44 -4.29
C VAL A 134 -23.12 -5.32 -4.11
N ALA A 135 -23.82 -4.93 -5.19
CA ALA A 135 -24.89 -3.93 -5.12
C ALA A 135 -26.06 -4.41 -4.23
N LYS A 136 -26.47 -5.68 -4.34
CA LYS A 136 -27.50 -6.28 -3.45
C LYS A 136 -27.04 -6.28 -1.99
N ALA A 137 -25.75 -6.46 -1.73
CA ALA A 137 -25.20 -6.41 -0.37
C ALA A 137 -25.08 -4.97 0.18
N GLY A 138 -25.26 -3.94 -0.66
CA GLY A 138 -25.18 -2.53 -0.28
C GLY A 138 -23.80 -2.05 0.16
N ARG A 139 -22.74 -2.77 -0.23
CA ARG A 139 -21.35 -2.46 0.15
C ARG A 139 -20.58 -1.88 -1.03
N SER A 140 -19.48 -1.20 -0.74
CA SER A 140 -18.55 -0.71 -1.74
C SER A 140 -17.64 -1.84 -2.26
N LEU A 141 -17.03 -1.65 -3.43
CA LEU A 141 -16.15 -2.61 -4.07
C LEU A 141 -14.81 -1.95 -4.46
N LEU A 142 -13.71 -2.54 -4.02
CA LEU A 142 -12.38 -2.27 -4.54
C LEU A 142 -12.02 -3.37 -5.54
N ILE A 143 -11.63 -2.99 -6.74
CA ILE A 143 -11.12 -3.91 -7.77
C ILE A 143 -9.62 -3.70 -7.91
N ILE A 144 -8.82 -4.74 -7.67
CA ILE A 144 -7.38 -4.75 -7.90
C ILE A 144 -7.12 -5.66 -9.09
N ALA A 145 -6.78 -5.09 -10.23
CA ALA A 145 -6.54 -5.82 -11.47
C ALA A 145 -5.20 -5.43 -12.10
N ASP A 146 -4.72 -6.23 -13.03
CA ASP A 146 -3.51 -5.90 -13.81
C ASP A 146 -3.71 -4.59 -14.58
N ASP A 147 -4.81 -4.49 -15.30
CA ASP A 147 -5.29 -3.27 -15.95
C ASP A 147 -6.81 -3.34 -16.13
N LEU A 148 -7.42 -2.18 -16.37
CA LEU A 148 -8.85 -2.06 -16.63
C LEU A 148 -9.04 -1.09 -17.79
N ASP A 149 -9.54 -1.59 -18.91
CA ASP A 149 -9.71 -0.78 -20.12
C ASP A 149 -10.98 -1.18 -20.90
N GLY A 150 -11.03 -0.81 -22.17
CA GLY A 150 -12.15 -1.10 -23.06
C GLY A 150 -13.46 -0.51 -22.54
N GLU A 151 -14.51 -1.31 -22.57
CA GLU A 151 -15.85 -0.91 -22.09
C GLU A 151 -16.02 -1.05 -20.57
N ALA A 152 -15.12 -1.77 -19.88
CA ALA A 152 -15.24 -2.01 -18.44
C ALA A 152 -15.02 -0.73 -17.63
N LEU A 153 -13.97 0.03 -17.93
CA LEU A 153 -13.64 1.25 -17.18
C LEU A 153 -14.74 2.33 -17.27
N PRO A 154 -15.21 2.76 -18.46
CA PRO A 154 -16.29 3.74 -18.55
C PRO A 154 -17.57 3.29 -17.86
N THR A 155 -17.91 2.02 -17.98
CA THR A 155 -19.13 1.48 -17.35
C THR A 155 -19.05 1.54 -15.82
N LEU A 156 -17.93 1.17 -15.23
CA LEU A 156 -17.72 1.28 -13.78
C LEU A 156 -17.76 2.73 -13.32
N VAL A 157 -17.11 3.64 -14.05
CA VAL A 157 -17.14 5.09 -13.75
C VAL A 157 -18.57 5.63 -13.79
N VAL A 158 -19.37 5.33 -14.80
CA VAL A 158 -20.75 5.80 -14.92
C VAL A 158 -21.61 5.26 -13.78
N ASN A 159 -21.46 3.98 -13.41
CA ASN A 159 -22.22 3.39 -12.30
C ASN A 159 -21.82 3.99 -10.94
N ASN A 160 -20.52 4.29 -10.74
CA ASN A 160 -20.04 5.00 -9.55
C ASN A 160 -20.59 6.41 -9.48
N MET A 161 -20.52 7.17 -10.58
CA MET A 161 -21.04 8.56 -10.64
C MET A 161 -22.57 8.64 -10.43
N ARG A 162 -23.31 7.63 -10.89
CA ARG A 162 -24.75 7.50 -10.67
C ARG A 162 -25.13 7.04 -9.26
N GLY A 163 -24.16 6.67 -8.45
CA GLY A 163 -24.39 6.15 -7.10
C GLY A 163 -25.06 4.77 -7.06
N ILE A 164 -25.10 4.04 -8.18
CA ILE A 164 -25.66 2.69 -8.25
C ILE A 164 -24.82 1.72 -7.43
N ILE A 165 -23.49 1.84 -7.53
CA ILE A 165 -22.53 1.11 -6.75
C ILE A 165 -21.30 2.00 -6.48
N LYS A 166 -20.83 2.01 -5.25
CA LYS A 166 -19.55 2.65 -4.92
C LYS A 166 -18.43 1.70 -5.28
N VAL A 167 -17.72 2.00 -6.37
CA VAL A 167 -16.61 1.17 -6.86
C VAL A 167 -15.36 2.01 -7.08
N CYS A 168 -14.21 1.47 -6.73
CA CYS A 168 -12.92 2.02 -7.08
C CYS A 168 -12.07 0.92 -7.72
N ALA A 169 -11.38 1.23 -8.81
CA ALA A 169 -10.48 0.32 -9.48
C ALA A 169 -9.05 0.83 -9.42
N VAL A 170 -8.14 -0.02 -9.02
CA VAL A 170 -6.70 0.25 -8.91
C VAL A 170 -5.89 -0.78 -9.68
N LYS A 171 -4.71 -0.37 -10.15
CA LYS A 171 -3.76 -1.31 -10.76
C LYS A 171 -3.05 -2.11 -9.67
N ALA A 172 -2.87 -3.41 -9.93
CA ALA A 172 -2.10 -4.27 -9.05
C ALA A 172 -0.65 -3.76 -8.92
N PRO A 173 -0.07 -3.77 -7.71
CA PRO A 173 1.29 -3.31 -7.47
C PRO A 173 2.33 -4.27 -8.05
N GLY A 174 3.45 -3.72 -8.54
CA GLY A 174 4.56 -4.50 -9.09
C GLY A 174 4.35 -4.94 -10.54
N PHE A 175 5.24 -5.82 -11.01
CA PHE A 175 5.23 -6.38 -12.36
C PHE A 175 5.63 -7.87 -12.32
N GLY A 176 5.11 -8.65 -13.27
CA GLY A 176 5.44 -10.07 -13.42
C GLY A 176 5.22 -10.87 -12.12
N GLU A 177 6.20 -11.67 -11.70
CA GLU A 177 6.13 -12.49 -10.49
C GLU A 177 5.99 -11.66 -9.20
N SER A 178 6.61 -10.48 -9.14
CA SER A 178 6.47 -9.57 -8.00
C SER A 178 5.03 -9.10 -7.82
N ARG A 179 4.31 -8.84 -8.93
CA ARG A 179 2.89 -8.49 -8.89
C ARG A 179 2.05 -9.62 -8.31
N ARG A 180 2.22 -10.84 -8.84
CA ARG A 180 1.52 -12.04 -8.33
C ARG A 180 1.79 -12.29 -6.84
N ALA A 181 3.03 -12.06 -6.42
CA ALA A 181 3.41 -12.21 -5.03
C ALA A 181 2.73 -11.17 -4.13
N GLN A 182 2.66 -9.90 -4.56
CA GLN A 182 1.99 -8.83 -3.83
C GLN A 182 0.46 -9.01 -3.83
N GLN A 183 -0.14 -9.46 -4.94
CA GLN A 183 -1.56 -9.80 -4.97
C GLN A 183 -1.91 -10.90 -3.96
N LYS A 184 -1.04 -11.94 -3.81
CA LYS A 184 -1.20 -12.98 -2.80
C LYS A 184 -1.06 -12.40 -1.38
N ASP A 185 -0.16 -11.44 -1.17
CA ASP A 185 0.01 -10.77 0.11
C ASP A 185 -1.26 -10.00 0.51
N ILE A 186 -1.84 -9.25 -0.45
CA ILE A 186 -3.12 -8.54 -0.24
C ILE A 186 -4.26 -9.56 0.00
N ALA A 187 -4.29 -10.66 -0.74
CA ALA A 187 -5.31 -11.70 -0.59
C ALA A 187 -5.30 -12.32 0.81
N VAL A 188 -4.13 -12.64 1.34
CA VAL A 188 -3.97 -13.18 2.70
C VAL A 188 -4.43 -12.16 3.74
N LEU A 189 -4.06 -10.88 3.58
CA LEU A 189 -4.45 -9.82 4.51
C LEU A 189 -5.96 -9.59 4.55
N THR A 190 -6.63 -9.69 3.39
CA THR A 190 -8.05 -9.34 3.25
C THR A 190 -8.99 -10.54 3.29
N GLY A 191 -8.44 -11.76 3.29
CA GLY A 191 -9.19 -12.99 3.16
C GLY A 191 -9.75 -13.23 1.75
N ALA A 192 -9.19 -12.54 0.73
CA ALA A 192 -9.60 -12.70 -0.66
C ALA A 192 -8.99 -13.94 -1.31
N THR A 193 -9.61 -14.40 -2.39
CA THR A 193 -9.01 -15.34 -3.33
C THR A 193 -8.51 -14.58 -4.56
N VAL A 194 -7.25 -14.81 -4.96
CA VAL A 194 -6.74 -14.26 -6.22
C VAL A 194 -7.38 -14.99 -7.38
N ILE A 195 -8.08 -14.27 -8.22
CA ILE A 195 -8.72 -14.82 -9.42
C ILE A 195 -7.72 -14.78 -10.56
N SER A 196 -7.33 -15.95 -11.03
CA SER A 196 -6.39 -16.14 -12.13
C SER A 196 -6.94 -17.13 -13.15
N GLU A 197 -6.80 -16.81 -14.42
CA GLU A 197 -7.13 -17.74 -15.50
C GLU A 197 -6.23 -18.99 -15.50
N ASP A 198 -4.97 -18.84 -15.10
CA ASP A 198 -4.03 -19.95 -14.98
C ASP A 198 -4.51 -21.02 -13.98
N LEU A 199 -5.35 -20.62 -13.01
CA LEU A 199 -5.98 -21.52 -12.02
C LEU A 199 -7.38 -21.98 -12.44
N GLY A 200 -7.83 -21.62 -13.63
CA GLY A 200 -9.15 -21.98 -14.13
C GLY A 200 -10.32 -21.22 -13.50
N HIS A 201 -10.04 -20.09 -12.85
CA HIS A 201 -11.09 -19.26 -12.25
C HIS A 201 -11.80 -18.44 -13.33
N ASP A 202 -13.13 -18.48 -13.32
CA ASP A 202 -13.99 -17.66 -14.19
C ASP A 202 -14.57 -16.47 -13.38
N LEU A 203 -14.30 -15.25 -13.85
CA LEU A 203 -14.80 -14.01 -13.23
C LEU A 203 -16.34 -13.96 -13.16
N SER A 204 -17.03 -14.63 -14.10
CA SER A 204 -18.50 -14.67 -14.13
C SER A 204 -19.14 -15.54 -13.05
N GLN A 205 -18.37 -16.42 -12.41
CA GLN A 205 -18.84 -17.39 -11.43
C GLN A 205 -18.37 -17.10 -9.99
N ILE A 206 -17.82 -15.91 -9.76
CA ILE A 206 -17.28 -15.54 -8.44
C ILE A 206 -18.42 -15.33 -7.44
N ASN A 207 -18.33 -16.05 -6.32
CA ASN A 207 -19.18 -15.85 -5.16
C ASN A 207 -18.62 -14.76 -4.23
N LEU A 208 -19.48 -14.12 -3.44
CA LEU A 208 -19.07 -13.13 -2.44
C LEU A 208 -18.02 -13.65 -1.44
N ASN A 209 -18.00 -14.96 -1.20
CA ASN A 209 -17.04 -15.60 -0.29
C ASN A 209 -15.59 -15.61 -0.83
N ALA A 210 -15.40 -15.43 -2.13
CA ALA A 210 -14.07 -15.28 -2.74
C ALA A 210 -13.55 -13.84 -2.68
N LEU A 211 -14.43 -12.90 -2.35
CA LEU A 211 -14.06 -11.49 -2.16
C LEU A 211 -13.49 -11.29 -0.76
N GLY A 212 -12.37 -10.58 -0.68
CA GLY A 212 -11.85 -10.11 0.59
C GLY A 212 -12.67 -8.97 1.16
N THR A 213 -12.40 -8.64 2.41
CA THR A 213 -13.00 -7.49 3.09
C THR A 213 -11.96 -6.75 3.91
N ALA A 214 -12.20 -5.47 4.15
CA ALA A 214 -11.41 -4.63 5.05
C ALA A 214 -12.34 -3.64 5.76
N ALA A 215 -11.90 -3.05 6.86
CA ALA A 215 -12.69 -2.02 7.54
C ALA A 215 -12.74 -0.72 6.73
N LYS A 216 -11.60 -0.27 6.22
CA LYS A 216 -11.51 0.94 5.40
C LYS A 216 -10.46 0.78 4.30
N VAL A 217 -10.75 1.33 3.12
CA VAL A 217 -9.76 1.50 2.05
C VAL A 217 -9.75 2.96 1.60
N THR A 218 -8.57 3.54 1.55
CA THR A 218 -8.34 4.89 1.04
C THR A 218 -7.45 4.82 -0.19
N VAL A 219 -7.95 5.31 -1.31
CA VAL A 219 -7.23 5.33 -2.58
C VAL A 219 -7.00 6.76 -3.01
N SER A 220 -5.75 7.14 -3.17
CA SER A 220 -5.32 8.41 -3.76
C SER A 220 -4.87 8.21 -5.22
N LYS A 221 -4.36 9.25 -5.84
CA LYS A 221 -3.83 9.18 -7.21
C LYS A 221 -2.65 8.22 -7.34
N GLU A 222 -1.83 8.06 -6.32
CA GLU A 222 -0.55 7.33 -6.39
C GLU A 222 -0.43 6.21 -5.35
N ARG A 223 -1.36 6.13 -4.39
CA ARG A 223 -1.27 5.23 -3.25
C ARG A 223 -2.62 4.64 -2.90
N THR A 224 -2.63 3.38 -2.53
CA THR A 224 -3.78 2.68 -1.95
C THR A 224 -3.41 2.17 -0.57
N ILE A 225 -4.30 2.42 0.38
CA ILE A 225 -4.14 2.04 1.79
C ILE A 225 -5.34 1.16 2.16
N ILE A 226 -5.06 -0.05 2.58
CA ILE A 226 -6.04 -1.00 3.11
C ILE A 226 -5.83 -1.07 4.61
N VAL A 227 -6.87 -0.81 5.38
CA VAL A 227 -6.84 -0.78 6.84
C VAL A 227 -7.73 -1.88 7.38
N ASP A 228 -7.20 -2.66 8.33
CA ASP A 228 -7.91 -3.71 9.04
C ASP A 228 -8.56 -4.72 8.08
N GLY A 229 -7.68 -5.44 7.37
CA GLY A 229 -8.10 -6.54 6.50
C GLY A 229 -8.63 -7.70 7.33
N ASN A 230 -9.70 -8.31 6.87
CA ASN A 230 -10.39 -9.39 7.58
C ASN A 230 -9.83 -10.78 7.25
N GLY A 231 -8.52 -10.86 6.96
CA GLY A 231 -7.81 -12.11 6.74
C GLY A 231 -7.56 -12.89 8.03
N ASP A 232 -7.26 -14.18 7.88
CA ASP A 232 -6.89 -15.04 9.01
C ASP A 232 -5.50 -14.65 9.54
N LYS A 233 -5.42 -14.37 10.85
CA LYS A 233 -4.17 -13.97 11.51
C LYS A 233 -3.08 -15.05 11.45
N ASP A 234 -3.46 -16.31 11.52
CA ASP A 234 -2.52 -17.41 11.41
C ASP A 234 -1.95 -17.50 9.99
N ALA A 235 -2.78 -17.32 8.96
CA ALA A 235 -2.35 -17.26 7.58
C ALA A 235 -1.44 -16.05 7.29
N ILE A 236 -1.71 -14.89 7.90
CA ILE A 236 -0.85 -13.70 7.81
C ILE A 236 0.51 -13.99 8.47
N ALA A 237 0.53 -14.59 9.67
CA ALA A 237 1.76 -14.93 10.38
C ALA A 237 2.60 -15.96 9.60
N GLU A 238 1.96 -16.98 9.01
CA GLU A 238 2.63 -17.94 8.14
C GLU A 238 3.24 -17.27 6.91
N ARG A 239 2.49 -16.34 6.29
CA ARG A 239 2.98 -15.59 5.13
C ARG A 239 4.18 -14.72 5.47
N VAL A 240 4.17 -14.04 6.61
CA VAL A 240 5.31 -13.28 7.13
C VAL A 240 6.53 -14.20 7.34
N ALA A 241 6.34 -15.39 7.92
CA ALA A 241 7.43 -16.36 8.10
C ALA A 241 8.01 -16.84 6.75
N GLN A 242 7.16 -17.10 5.75
CA GLN A 242 7.61 -17.45 4.40
C GLN A 242 8.48 -16.35 3.77
N ILE A 243 8.08 -15.09 3.87
CA ILE A 243 8.86 -13.96 3.33
C ILE A 243 10.20 -13.83 4.06
N ARG A 244 10.24 -14.00 5.40
CA ARG A 244 11.48 -13.99 6.18
C ARG A 244 12.45 -15.09 5.75
N ASN A 245 11.95 -16.28 5.49
CA ASN A 245 12.75 -17.38 4.97
C ASN A 245 13.31 -17.06 3.57
N GLN A 246 12.50 -16.48 2.68
CA GLN A 246 12.95 -16.03 1.36
C GLN A 246 14.05 -14.97 1.45
N ILE A 247 13.98 -14.03 2.41
CA ILE A 247 15.03 -13.04 2.66
C ILE A 247 16.33 -13.75 3.10
N ALA A 248 16.25 -14.76 3.98
CA ALA A 248 17.40 -15.49 4.48
C ALA A 248 18.08 -16.34 3.38
N GLU A 249 17.29 -16.92 2.48
CA GLU A 249 17.77 -17.75 1.37
C GLU A 249 18.28 -16.92 0.18
N SER A 250 17.84 -15.68 0.04
CA SER A 250 18.27 -14.82 -1.05
C SER A 250 19.75 -14.47 -0.94
N THR A 251 20.48 -14.59 -2.04
CA THR A 251 21.91 -14.23 -2.14
C THR A 251 22.10 -12.83 -2.76
N ASN A 252 21.06 -12.26 -3.37
CA ASN A 252 21.10 -10.99 -4.06
C ASN A 252 20.58 -9.87 -3.14
N ASP A 253 21.39 -8.84 -2.92
CA ASP A 253 21.04 -7.73 -2.05
C ASP A 253 19.81 -6.94 -2.56
N TYR A 254 19.63 -6.83 -3.86
CA TYR A 254 18.44 -6.20 -4.46
C TYR A 254 17.15 -6.98 -4.16
N ASP A 255 17.19 -8.32 -4.26
CA ASP A 255 16.05 -9.16 -3.92
C ASP A 255 15.73 -9.13 -2.42
N LYS A 256 16.78 -9.09 -1.57
CA LYS A 256 16.61 -8.91 -0.11
C LYS A 256 15.90 -7.59 0.22
N GLU A 257 16.32 -6.50 -0.42
CA GLU A 257 15.71 -5.18 -0.21
C GLU A 257 14.22 -5.20 -0.59
N ARG A 258 13.87 -5.73 -1.76
CA ARG A 258 12.48 -5.86 -2.20
C ARG A 258 11.63 -6.76 -1.31
N LEU A 259 12.18 -7.87 -0.84
CA LEU A 259 11.48 -8.76 0.09
C LEU A 259 11.31 -8.10 1.46
N SER A 260 12.28 -7.30 1.91
CA SER A 260 12.21 -6.54 3.15
C SER A 260 11.15 -5.45 3.08
N GLU A 261 11.03 -4.75 1.95
CA GLU A 261 9.94 -3.80 1.72
C GLU A 261 8.56 -4.47 1.75
N ARG A 262 8.43 -5.66 1.14
CA ARG A 262 7.19 -6.43 1.20
C ARG A 262 6.84 -6.86 2.62
N LEU A 263 7.83 -7.30 3.37
CA LEU A 263 7.67 -7.68 4.77
C LEU A 263 7.19 -6.49 5.62
N ALA A 264 7.82 -5.32 5.42
CA ALA A 264 7.45 -4.09 6.10
C ALA A 264 5.97 -3.70 5.88
N LYS A 265 5.50 -3.87 4.65
CA LYS A 265 4.11 -3.56 4.27
C LYS A 265 3.08 -4.52 4.89
N GLN A 266 3.50 -5.71 5.36
CA GLN A 266 2.60 -6.72 5.96
C GLN A 266 2.58 -6.73 7.49
N ILE A 267 3.62 -6.22 8.16
CA ILE A 267 3.80 -6.38 9.63
C ILE A 267 2.85 -5.48 10.43
N GLY A 268 2.26 -4.48 9.83
CA GLY A 268 1.34 -3.59 10.52
C GLY A 268 1.61 -2.11 10.24
N ARG A 269 0.63 -1.31 10.56
CA ARG A 269 0.63 0.13 10.36
C ARG A 269 0.18 0.83 11.63
N ALA A 270 0.92 1.85 12.05
CA ALA A 270 0.45 2.79 13.05
C ALA A 270 -0.11 4.04 12.36
N SER A 271 -1.28 4.49 12.79
CA SER A 271 -1.84 5.78 12.42
C SER A 271 -1.81 6.70 13.64
N CYS A 272 -1.07 7.79 13.54
CA CYS A 272 -1.12 8.87 14.52
C CYS A 272 -2.16 9.90 14.04
N ARG A 273 -3.12 10.24 14.90
CA ARG A 273 -4.07 11.31 14.65
C ARG A 273 -3.64 12.55 15.40
N GLU A 274 -3.34 13.61 14.64
CA GLU A 274 -2.97 14.90 15.18
C GLU A 274 -4.21 15.75 15.47
N ARG A 275 -4.13 16.52 16.56
CA ARG A 275 -5.18 17.46 16.95
C ARG A 275 -5.27 18.61 15.94
N VAL A 276 -6.47 18.84 15.39
CA VAL A 276 -6.77 20.05 14.62
C VAL A 276 -6.98 21.18 15.61
N SER A 277 -6.06 22.14 15.59
CA SER A 277 -6.13 23.38 16.39
C SER A 277 -6.98 24.43 15.70
#